data_4c886c4a60faecee75a58faf4fe11194
#
_entry.id   4c886c4a60faecee75a58faf4fe11194
#
_cell.length_a   1.000
_cell.length_b   1.000
_cell.length_c   1.000
_cell.angle_alpha   90.00
_cell.angle_beta   90.00
_cell.angle_gamma   90.00
#
_symmetry.space_group_name_H-M   'P 1'
#
loop_
_entity.id
_entity.type
_entity.pdbx_description
1 polymer ?
#
loop_
_entity_poly.entity_id
_entity_poly.type
_entity_poly.pdbx_seq_one_letter_code
_entity_poly.pdbx_strand_id
1 'polypeptide(L)'
;MKNIIITGTSRGIGHELALQFANAGHHVLAISRKIPKTLLGNQNITCLSVDLSNESELSKVNDFVSNSWKQIDAIIHNAGSLILKPFAETSQEDFENIYKVNVFAVANL
;
A
#
# COMPACT_ATOMS: atom_id res chain seq x y z
N MET A 1 -2.12 20.57 -5.58
CA MET A 1 -2.00 19.14 -5.94
C MET A 1 -0.98 18.47 -5.02
N LYS A 2 -1.36 17.37 -4.40
CA LYS A 2 -0.52 16.65 -3.45
C LYS A 2 -0.10 15.30 -4.01
N ASN A 3 1.03 14.78 -3.53
CA ASN A 3 1.50 13.44 -3.84
C ASN A 3 1.23 12.54 -2.64
N ILE A 4 0.33 11.57 -2.80
CA ILE A 4 -0.21 10.75 -1.71
C ILE A 4 0.06 9.28 -2.00
N ILE A 5 0.66 8.58 -1.05
CA ILE A 5 0.83 7.13 -1.10
C ILE A 5 -0.26 6.48 -0.26
N ILE A 6 -0.97 5.49 -0.82
CA ILE A 6 -1.98 4.73 -0.09
C ILE A 6 -1.68 3.25 -0.22
N THR A 7 -1.57 2.56 0.90
CA THR A 7 -1.40 1.10 0.91
C THR A 7 -2.75 0.41 1.08
N GLY A 8 -2.85 -0.83 0.60
CA GLY A 8 -4.09 -1.61 0.72
C GLY A 8 -5.21 -1.13 -0.18
N THR A 9 -4.90 -0.84 -1.44
CA THR A 9 -5.85 -0.21 -2.38
C THR A 9 -6.63 -1.19 -3.25
N SER A 10 -6.44 -2.49 -3.08
CA SER A 10 -7.13 -3.47 -3.94
C SER A 10 -8.64 -3.49 -3.72
N ARG A 11 -9.10 -3.12 -2.55
CA ARG A 11 -10.53 -3.10 -2.18
C ARG A 11 -10.77 -2.25 -0.93
N GLY A 12 -12.05 -2.02 -0.61
CA GLY A 12 -12.48 -1.39 0.64
C GLY A 12 -12.09 0.06 0.74
N ILE A 13 -11.72 0.49 1.95
CA ILE A 13 -11.44 1.90 2.26
C ILE A 13 -10.27 2.44 1.44
N GLY A 14 -9.20 1.68 1.31
CA GLY A 14 -8.03 2.12 0.55
C GLY A 14 -8.33 2.35 -0.92
N HIS A 15 -9.13 1.49 -1.52
CA HIS A 15 -9.57 1.63 -2.92
C HIS A 15 -10.39 2.91 -3.10
N GLU A 16 -11.37 3.14 -2.22
CA GLU A 16 -12.23 4.32 -2.28
C GLU A 16 -11.46 5.61 -2.05
N LEU A 17 -10.53 5.60 -1.09
CA LEU A 17 -9.68 6.77 -0.84
C LEU A 17 -8.83 7.13 -2.07
N ALA A 18 -8.28 6.11 -2.75
CA ALA A 18 -7.49 6.35 -3.96
C ALA A 18 -8.33 7.06 -5.02
N LEU A 19 -9.56 6.61 -5.24
CA LEU A 19 -10.47 7.24 -6.21
C LEU A 19 -10.82 8.66 -5.80
N GLN A 20 -11.17 8.89 -4.53
CA GLN A 20 -11.58 10.21 -4.07
C GLN A 20 -10.46 11.23 -4.15
N PHE A 21 -9.25 10.87 -3.73
CA PHE A 21 -8.11 11.77 -3.83
C PHE A 21 -7.73 12.07 -5.28
N ALA A 22 -7.77 11.05 -6.14
CA ALA A 22 -7.50 11.25 -7.57
C ALA A 22 -8.53 12.17 -8.22
N ASN A 23 -9.81 11.99 -7.87
CA ASN A 23 -10.88 12.83 -8.39
C ASN A 23 -10.79 14.28 -7.87
N ALA A 24 -10.17 14.48 -6.72
CA ALA A 24 -9.89 15.82 -6.18
C ALA A 24 -8.66 16.49 -6.82
N GLY A 25 -8.00 15.83 -7.74
CA GLY A 25 -6.85 16.36 -8.47
C GLY A 25 -5.48 16.04 -7.86
N HIS A 26 -5.43 15.19 -6.85
CA HIS A 26 -4.15 14.78 -6.26
C HIS A 26 -3.54 13.60 -7.02
N HIS A 27 -2.22 13.49 -6.98
CA HIS A 27 -1.52 12.33 -7.49
C HIS A 27 -1.49 11.24 -6.43
N VAL A 28 -1.91 10.01 -6.79
CA VAL A 28 -1.99 8.88 -5.87
C VAL A 28 -1.08 7.76 -6.36
N LEU A 29 -0.22 7.27 -5.47
CA LEU A 29 0.50 6.01 -5.65
C LEU A 29 -0.27 4.94 -4.86
N ALA A 30 -0.97 4.08 -5.59
CA ALA A 30 -1.80 3.02 -5.01
C ALA A 30 -0.99 1.73 -4.91
N ILE A 31 -0.79 1.24 -3.70
CA ILE A 31 0.03 0.06 -3.42
C ILE A 31 -0.84 -1.09 -2.97
N SER A 32 -0.74 -2.21 -3.66
CA SER A 32 -1.40 -3.46 -3.31
C SER A 32 -0.66 -4.63 -3.94
N ARG A 33 -0.92 -5.85 -3.49
CA ARG A 33 -0.35 -7.04 -4.14
C ARG A 33 -1.00 -7.30 -5.49
N LYS A 34 -2.31 -7.10 -5.58
CA LYS A 34 -3.08 -7.24 -6.82
C LYS A 34 -3.62 -5.87 -7.21
N ILE A 35 -3.33 -5.46 -8.42
CA ILE A 35 -3.80 -4.17 -8.92
C ILE A 35 -5.24 -4.32 -9.42
N PRO A 36 -6.22 -3.63 -8.82
CA PRO A 36 -7.60 -3.69 -9.30
C PRO A 36 -7.74 -2.94 -10.62
N LYS A 37 -8.50 -3.53 -11.54
CA LYS A 37 -8.74 -2.91 -12.86
C LYS A 37 -9.41 -1.55 -12.76
N THR A 38 -10.19 -1.34 -11.71
CA THR A 38 -10.92 -0.09 -11.48
C THR A 38 -10.02 1.10 -11.17
N LEU A 39 -8.78 0.87 -10.78
CA LEU A 39 -7.78 1.93 -10.57
C LEU A 39 -6.90 2.15 -11.79
N LEU A 40 -6.81 1.17 -12.69
CA LEU A 40 -6.04 1.31 -13.92
C LEU A 40 -6.71 2.31 -14.86
N GLY A 41 -5.90 3.06 -15.58
CA GLY A 41 -6.41 4.03 -16.54
C GLY A 41 -6.79 5.38 -15.95
N ASN A 42 -6.77 5.54 -14.63
CA ASN A 42 -6.94 6.86 -14.02
C ASN A 42 -5.62 7.62 -14.11
N GLN A 43 -5.66 8.79 -14.74
CA GLN A 43 -4.46 9.58 -14.99
C GLN A 43 -3.74 10.02 -13.72
N ASN A 44 -4.48 10.15 -12.62
CA ASN A 44 -3.95 10.62 -11.35
C ASN A 44 -3.53 9.47 -10.41
N ILE A 45 -3.75 8.22 -10.82
CA ILE A 45 -3.38 7.05 -10.01
C ILE A 45 -2.29 6.26 -10.72
N THR A 46 -1.20 6.05 -10.02
CA THR A 46 -0.18 5.08 -10.41
C THR A 46 -0.30 3.86 -9.50
N CYS A 47 -0.49 2.69 -10.09
CA CYS A 47 -0.60 1.44 -9.34
C CYS A 47 0.74 0.73 -9.30
N LEU A 48 1.13 0.29 -8.12
CA LEU A 48 2.38 -0.43 -7.91
C LEU A 48 2.09 -1.72 -7.16
N SER A 49 2.49 -2.85 -7.74
CA SER A 49 2.33 -4.16 -7.12
C SER A 49 3.48 -4.40 -6.15
N VAL A 50 3.17 -4.41 -4.86
CA VAL A 50 4.16 -4.60 -3.79
C VAL A 50 3.59 -5.51 -2.73
N ASP A 51 4.35 -6.53 -2.36
CA ASP A 51 4.06 -7.33 -1.17
C ASP A 51 4.74 -6.67 0.03
N LEU A 52 3.95 -6.05 0.90
CA LEU A 52 4.45 -5.31 2.05
C LEU A 52 5.11 -6.22 3.11
N SER A 53 4.89 -7.52 3.05
CA SER A 53 5.59 -8.47 3.93
C SER A 53 7.01 -8.78 3.46
N ASN A 54 7.38 -8.35 2.27
CA ASN A 54 8.69 -8.58 1.66
C ASN A 54 9.48 -7.28 1.60
N GLU A 55 10.50 -7.15 2.45
CA GLU A 55 11.31 -5.93 2.55
C GLU A 55 11.98 -5.56 1.22
N SER A 56 12.39 -6.55 0.43
CA SER A 56 13.04 -6.26 -0.85
C SER A 56 12.11 -5.59 -1.85
N GLU A 57 10.79 -5.80 -1.73
CA GLU A 57 9.82 -5.15 -2.60
C GLU A 57 9.50 -3.71 -2.19
N LEU A 58 9.78 -3.35 -0.95
CA LEU A 58 9.56 -1.97 -0.48
C LEU A 58 10.45 -0.97 -1.22
N SER A 59 11.58 -1.41 -1.75
CA SER A 59 12.45 -0.55 -2.56
C SER A 59 11.77 -0.02 -3.82
N LYS A 60 10.77 -0.73 -4.34
CA LYS A 60 9.99 -0.27 -5.50
C LYS A 60 9.33 1.06 -5.25
N VAL A 61 8.85 1.28 -4.03
CA VAL A 61 8.22 2.54 -3.62
C VAL A 61 9.24 3.66 -3.61
N ASN A 62 10.40 3.42 -3.01
CA ASN A 62 11.47 4.41 -2.96
C ASN A 62 11.96 4.77 -4.36
N ASP A 63 12.11 3.79 -5.24
CA ASP A 63 12.53 4.02 -6.61
C ASP A 63 11.52 4.88 -7.37
N PHE A 64 10.24 4.60 -7.22
CA PHE A 64 9.20 5.40 -7.87
C PHE A 64 9.23 6.85 -7.38
N VAL A 65 9.28 7.05 -6.06
CA VAL A 65 9.25 8.39 -5.48
C VAL A 65 10.49 9.17 -5.91
N SER A 66 11.66 8.56 -5.85
CA SER A 66 12.93 9.22 -6.21
C SER A 66 12.98 9.62 -7.68
N ASN A 67 12.41 8.80 -8.56
CA ASN A 67 12.49 9.02 -10.01
C ASN A 67 11.35 9.87 -10.55
N SER A 68 10.16 9.80 -9.96
CA SER A 68 8.95 10.39 -10.53
C SER A 68 8.41 11.58 -9.75
N TRP A 69 8.31 11.46 -8.44
CA TRP A 69 7.67 12.51 -7.62
C TRP A 69 8.66 13.44 -6.92
N LYS A 70 9.76 12.89 -6.43
CA LYS A 70 10.78 13.60 -5.64
C LYS A 70 10.28 14.14 -4.29
N GLN A 71 8.97 14.19 -4.06
CA GLN A 71 8.37 14.68 -2.83
C GLN A 71 7.11 13.87 -2.51
N ILE A 72 6.90 13.57 -1.24
CA ILE A 72 5.70 12.92 -0.72
C ILE A 72 5.04 13.90 0.25
N ASP A 73 3.74 14.14 0.07
CA ASP A 73 2.97 15.01 0.96
C ASP A 73 2.27 14.22 2.07
N ALA A 74 1.83 13.00 1.77
CA ALA A 74 1.17 12.16 2.76
C ALA A 74 1.32 10.68 2.42
N ILE A 75 1.36 9.85 3.46
CA ILE A 75 1.29 8.39 3.36
C ILE A 75 0.12 7.92 4.20
N ILE A 76 -0.81 7.19 3.58
CA ILE A 76 -1.94 6.58 4.28
C ILE A 76 -1.70 5.09 4.41
N HIS A 77 -1.41 4.64 5.61
CA HIS A 77 -1.17 3.23 5.91
C HIS A 77 -2.50 2.54 6.19
N ASN A 78 -3.13 2.04 5.12
CA ASN A 78 -4.40 1.33 5.21
C ASN A 78 -4.23 -0.19 5.12
N ALA A 79 -3.12 -0.67 4.57
CA ALA A 79 -2.87 -2.11 4.47
C ALA A 79 -2.79 -2.74 5.85
N GLY A 80 -3.41 -3.91 6.00
CA GLY A 80 -3.35 -4.68 7.21
C GLY A 80 -3.48 -6.16 6.92
N SER A 81 -3.09 -7.00 7.86
CA SER A 81 -3.20 -8.44 7.77
C SER A 81 -3.82 -8.99 9.04
N LEU A 82 -4.70 -9.97 8.89
CA LEU A 82 -5.38 -10.61 9.99
C LEU A 82 -5.43 -12.12 9.76
N ILE A 83 -5.08 -12.86 10.81
CA ILE A 83 -5.18 -14.32 10.80
C ILE A 83 -6.15 -14.73 11.90
N LEU A 84 -7.20 -15.46 11.51
CA LEU A 84 -8.20 -15.99 12.44
C LEU A 84 -7.95 -17.47 12.62
N LYS A 85 -7.20 -17.82 13.67
CA LYS A 85 -6.88 -19.20 14.03
C LYS A 85 -6.96 -19.39 15.55
N PRO A 86 -7.28 -20.61 16.03
CA PRO A 86 -7.07 -20.92 17.45
C PRO A 86 -5.61 -20.67 17.82
N PHE A 87 -5.39 -20.15 19.02
CA PHE A 87 -4.03 -19.82 19.48
C PHE A 87 -3.05 -21.01 19.35
N ALA A 88 -3.50 -22.21 19.68
CA ALA A 88 -2.67 -23.40 19.59
C ALA A 88 -2.21 -23.74 18.17
N GLU A 89 -2.91 -23.23 17.15
CA GLU A 89 -2.58 -23.45 15.73
C GLU A 89 -1.81 -22.29 15.13
N THR A 90 -1.63 -21.19 15.87
CA THR A 90 -0.93 -20.02 15.39
C THR A 90 0.59 -20.25 15.50
N SER A 91 1.29 -20.19 14.38
CA SER A 91 2.73 -20.38 14.33
C SER A 91 3.49 -19.07 14.51
N GLN A 92 4.80 -19.20 14.76
CA GLN A 92 5.68 -18.03 14.77
C GLN A 92 5.68 -17.32 13.40
N GLU A 93 5.63 -18.09 12.34
CA GLU A 93 5.55 -17.54 10.99
C GLU A 93 4.28 -16.71 10.79
N ASP A 94 3.13 -17.13 11.34
CA ASP A 94 1.89 -16.37 11.30
C ASP A 94 2.06 -15.02 12.00
N PHE A 95 2.67 -14.99 13.17
CA PHE A 95 2.95 -13.75 13.89
C PHE A 95 3.90 -12.85 13.10
N GLU A 96 4.96 -13.41 12.55
CA GLU A 96 5.93 -12.64 11.78
C GLU A 96 5.30 -11.99 10.54
N ASN A 97 4.44 -12.72 9.83
CA ASN A 97 3.76 -12.19 8.66
C ASN A 97 2.84 -11.03 9.01
N ILE A 98 2.09 -11.12 10.11
CA ILE A 98 1.24 -10.04 10.59
C ILE A 98 2.09 -8.82 10.92
N TYR A 99 3.18 -8.98 11.66
CA TYR A 99 4.06 -7.87 12.01
C TYR A 99 4.75 -7.25 10.79
N LYS A 100 5.13 -8.05 9.79
CA LYS A 100 5.72 -7.52 8.56
C LYS A 100 4.79 -6.55 7.85
N VAL A 101 3.51 -6.87 7.75
CA VAL A 101 2.53 -6.00 7.08
C VAL A 101 2.09 -4.86 7.99
N ASN A 102 1.70 -5.15 9.24
CA ASN A 102 1.02 -4.19 10.10
C ASN A 102 1.98 -3.25 10.85
N VAL A 103 3.22 -3.66 11.05
CA VAL A 103 4.19 -2.90 11.84
C VAL A 103 5.43 -2.56 11.02
N PHE A 104 6.14 -3.55 10.51
CA PHE A 104 7.44 -3.34 9.87
C PHE A 104 7.31 -2.58 8.55
N ALA A 105 6.31 -2.88 7.73
CA ALA A 105 6.09 -2.16 6.49
C ALA A 105 5.75 -0.69 6.75
N VAL A 106 4.94 -0.41 7.76
CA VAL A 106 4.62 0.96 8.18
C VAL A 106 5.88 1.72 8.58
N ALA A 107 6.76 1.10 9.35
CA ALA A 107 7.99 1.73 9.81
C ALA A 107 9.01 1.94 8.68
N ASN A 108 8.99 1.09 7.64
CA ASN A 108 9.98 1.10 6.55
C ASN A 108 9.54 1.92 5.33
N LEU A 109 8.27 2.26 5.23
CA LEU A 109 7.79 3.17 4.20
C LEU A 109 7.93 4.61 4.67
#